data_1dca95dd9f72e43062137137dec4e9f4
#
_entry.id   1dca95dd9f72e43062137137dec4e9f4
#
_cell.length_a   1.000
_cell.length_b   1.000
_cell.length_c   1.000
_cell.angle_alpha   90.00
_cell.angle_beta   90.00
_cell.angle_gamma   90.00
#
_symmetry.space_group_name_H-M   'P 1'
#
loop_
_entity.id
_entity.type
_entity.pdbx_description
1 polymer ?
#
loop_
_entity_poly.entity_id
_entity_poly.type
_entity_poly.pdbx_seq_one_letter_code
_entity_poly.pdbx_strand_id
1 'polypeptide(L)'
;LSTEVFIFLIALIFTALGLWVGKKLTNQTKVESPPFEQNEKAIRYLKISERELEVLELVAQGLSNKQISDKLFVSVNTTKTHLSHLYEKLDVKRRTQAVEKAKSLKLIE
;
A
#
# COMPACT_ATOMS: atom_id res chain seq x y z
N LEU A 1 34.67 -40.40 -28.09
CA LEU A 1 33.76 -40.03 -26.99
C LEU A 1 32.76 -41.14 -26.73
N SER A 2 32.77 -41.70 -25.53
CA SER A 2 31.81 -42.70 -25.14
C SER A 2 30.40 -42.11 -25.08
N THR A 3 29.40 -42.88 -25.44
CA THR A 3 27.99 -42.47 -25.40
C THR A 3 27.59 -41.93 -24.01
N GLU A 4 28.17 -42.48 -22.94
CA GLU A 4 27.95 -42.09 -21.57
C GLU A 4 28.38 -40.60 -21.31
N VAL A 5 29.55 -40.22 -21.78
CA VAL A 5 30.07 -38.85 -21.67
C VAL A 5 29.18 -37.87 -22.41
N PHE A 6 28.69 -38.29 -23.58
CA PHE A 6 27.78 -37.45 -24.38
C PHE A 6 26.44 -37.22 -23.66
N ILE A 7 25.89 -38.28 -23.04
CA ILE A 7 24.65 -38.17 -22.23
C ILE A 7 24.86 -37.25 -21.04
N PHE A 8 25.97 -37.36 -20.32
CA PHE A 8 26.32 -36.45 -19.18
C PHE A 8 26.42 -35.01 -19.61
N LEU A 9 27.05 -34.73 -20.74
CA LEU A 9 27.18 -33.36 -21.29
C LEU A 9 25.81 -32.77 -21.62
N ILE A 10 24.95 -33.54 -22.28
CA ILE A 10 23.58 -33.11 -22.59
C ILE A 10 22.79 -32.84 -21.32
N ALA A 11 22.87 -33.70 -20.32
CA ALA A 11 22.19 -33.52 -19.04
C ALA A 11 22.66 -32.28 -18.31
N LEU A 12 23.96 -31.99 -18.32
CA LEU A 12 24.52 -30.76 -17.75
C LEU A 12 23.99 -29.49 -18.44
N ILE A 13 23.94 -29.52 -19.77
CA ILE A 13 23.44 -28.38 -20.58
C ILE A 13 21.96 -28.15 -20.29
N PHE A 14 21.14 -29.20 -20.24
CA PHE A 14 19.71 -29.09 -19.92
C PHE A 14 19.46 -28.58 -18.50
N THR A 15 20.24 -29.04 -17.53
CA THR A 15 20.14 -28.61 -16.13
C THR A 15 20.50 -27.12 -16.01
N ALA A 16 21.61 -26.70 -16.63
CA ALA A 16 22.03 -25.30 -16.62
C ALA A 16 21.00 -24.40 -17.30
N LEU A 17 20.46 -24.84 -18.44
CA LEU A 17 19.43 -24.09 -19.17
C LEU A 17 18.14 -24.01 -18.37
N GLY A 18 17.71 -25.08 -17.73
CA GLY A 18 16.51 -25.11 -16.87
C GLY A 18 16.62 -24.18 -15.68
N LEU A 19 17.78 -24.14 -15.00
CA LEU A 19 18.06 -23.21 -13.92
C LEU A 19 18.08 -21.76 -14.38
N TRP A 20 18.66 -21.50 -15.54
CA TRP A 20 18.72 -20.15 -16.11
C TRP A 20 17.33 -19.64 -16.52
N VAL A 21 16.54 -20.47 -17.20
CA VAL A 21 15.17 -20.15 -17.60
C VAL A 21 14.27 -19.98 -16.36
N GLY A 22 14.41 -20.87 -15.36
CA GLY A 22 13.68 -20.75 -14.10
C GLY A 22 13.95 -19.46 -13.36
N LYS A 23 15.21 -19.03 -13.25
CA LYS A 23 15.59 -17.75 -12.67
C LYS A 23 14.99 -16.57 -13.43
N LYS A 24 15.05 -16.61 -14.76
CA LYS A 24 14.53 -15.53 -15.61
C LYS A 24 13.00 -15.41 -15.51
N LEU A 25 12.29 -16.54 -15.47
CA LEU A 25 10.83 -16.56 -15.29
C LEU A 25 10.44 -16.06 -13.90
N THR A 26 11.16 -16.45 -12.85
CA THR A 26 10.91 -15.99 -11.49
C THR A 26 11.12 -14.48 -11.36
N ASN A 27 12.14 -13.93 -12.03
CA ASN A 27 12.37 -12.48 -12.04
C ASN A 27 11.30 -11.72 -12.83
N GLN A 28 10.69 -12.33 -13.85
CA GLN A 28 9.62 -11.73 -14.63
C GLN A 28 8.25 -11.80 -13.95
N THR A 29 8.03 -12.77 -13.09
CA THR A 29 6.76 -12.93 -12.35
C THR A 29 6.65 -12.04 -11.12
N LYS A 30 7.74 -11.45 -10.67
CA LYS A 30 7.69 -10.37 -9.69
C LYS A 30 7.24 -9.08 -10.37
N VAL A 31 5.97 -9.01 -10.72
CA VAL A 31 5.32 -7.73 -10.99
C VAL A 31 5.14 -7.09 -9.61
N GLU A 32 6.17 -6.42 -9.14
CA GLU A 32 6.03 -5.52 -8.03
C GLU A 32 5.24 -4.33 -8.55
N SER A 33 3.97 -4.22 -8.12
CA SER A 33 3.29 -2.95 -8.17
C SER A 33 4.21 -1.94 -7.49
N PRO A 34 4.44 -0.74 -8.09
CA PRO A 34 5.29 0.24 -7.46
C PRO A 34 4.84 0.45 -6.01
N PRO A 35 5.77 0.46 -5.04
CA PRO A 35 5.40 0.67 -3.65
C PRO A 35 4.61 1.97 -3.54
N PHE A 36 3.55 1.95 -2.73
CA PHE A 36 2.77 3.16 -2.47
C PHE A 36 3.69 4.22 -1.88
N GLU A 37 3.80 5.35 -2.55
CA GLU A 37 4.52 6.53 -2.05
C GLU A 37 3.51 7.57 -1.58
N GLN A 38 3.50 7.81 -0.28
CA GLN A 38 2.66 8.82 0.32
C GLN A 38 3.08 10.22 -0.15
N ASN A 39 2.10 11.05 -0.51
CA ASN A 39 2.35 12.40 -0.96
C ASN A 39 2.55 13.35 0.22
N GLU A 40 3.76 13.41 0.73
CA GLU A 40 4.12 14.27 1.86
C GLU A 40 3.92 15.75 1.58
N LYS A 41 4.07 16.19 0.34
CA LYS A 41 3.85 17.59 -0.05
C LYS A 41 2.39 18.00 0.13
N ALA A 42 1.45 17.14 -0.26
CA ALA A 42 0.02 17.39 -0.09
C ALA A 42 -0.35 17.39 1.40
N ILE A 43 0.19 16.48 2.18
CA ILE A 43 -0.02 16.43 3.64
C ILE A 43 0.41 17.75 4.28
N ARG A 44 1.58 18.25 3.93
CA ARG A 44 2.09 19.54 4.46
C ARG A 44 1.30 20.72 3.95
N TYR A 45 0.94 20.74 2.70
CA TYR A 45 0.13 21.82 2.11
C TYR A 45 -1.24 21.93 2.77
N LEU A 46 -1.90 20.80 3.00
CA LEU A 46 -3.21 20.74 3.65
C LEU A 46 -3.12 20.83 5.18
N LYS A 47 -1.93 20.81 5.74
CA LYS A 47 -1.65 20.86 7.18
C LYS A 47 -2.32 19.71 7.94
N ILE A 48 -2.32 18.52 7.36
CA ILE A 48 -2.86 17.32 7.98
C ILE A 48 -1.88 16.84 9.05
N SER A 49 -2.36 16.69 10.28
CA SER A 49 -1.56 16.20 11.40
C SER A 49 -1.38 14.67 11.30
N GLU A 50 -0.39 14.15 12.02
CA GLU A 50 -0.18 12.69 12.09
C GLU A 50 -1.42 11.97 12.63
N ARG A 51 -2.06 12.51 13.66
CA ARG A 51 -3.27 11.94 14.25
C ARG A 51 -4.45 11.98 13.27
N GLU A 52 -4.61 13.07 12.55
CA GLU A 52 -5.63 13.17 11.51
C GLU A 52 -5.39 12.16 10.38
N LEU A 53 -4.13 11.94 10.00
CA LEU A 53 -3.77 10.95 9.00
C LEU A 53 -4.09 9.53 9.48
N GLU A 54 -3.79 9.20 10.75
CA GLU A 54 -4.16 7.92 11.35
C GLU A 54 -5.68 7.71 11.32
N VAL A 55 -6.45 8.73 11.68
CA VAL A 55 -7.91 8.69 11.62
C VAL A 55 -8.38 8.44 10.18
N LEU A 56 -7.80 9.14 9.23
CA LEU A 56 -8.13 9.00 7.80
C LEU A 56 -7.89 7.57 7.29
N GLU A 57 -6.77 6.97 7.66
CA GLU A 57 -6.45 5.57 7.31
C GLU A 57 -7.49 4.59 7.87
N LEU A 58 -7.92 4.80 9.11
CA LEU A 58 -8.92 3.95 9.75
C LEU A 58 -10.32 4.15 9.12
N VAL A 59 -10.64 5.38 8.73
CA VAL A 59 -11.86 5.68 7.96
C VAL A 59 -11.85 4.92 6.64
N ALA A 60 -10.73 4.92 5.95
CA ALA A 60 -10.58 4.22 4.66
C ALA A 60 -10.72 2.69 4.81
N GLN A 61 -10.36 2.15 5.97
CA GLN A 61 -10.55 0.74 6.30
C GLN A 61 -12.00 0.39 6.63
N GLY A 62 -12.88 1.37 6.73
CA GLY A 62 -14.30 1.16 7.00
C GLY A 62 -14.67 1.12 8.49
N LEU A 63 -13.78 1.54 9.39
CA LEU A 63 -14.08 1.57 10.81
C LEU A 63 -15.10 2.67 11.16
N SER A 64 -16.00 2.37 12.10
CA SER A 64 -16.92 3.37 12.66
C SER A 64 -16.18 4.35 13.59
N ASN A 65 -16.79 5.47 13.91
CA ASN A 65 -16.21 6.44 14.86
C ASN A 65 -15.90 5.81 16.21
N LYS A 66 -16.77 4.92 16.70
CA LYS A 66 -16.53 4.19 17.94
C LYS A 66 -15.33 3.25 17.83
N GLN A 67 -15.22 2.50 16.73
CA GLN A 67 -14.09 1.60 16.50
C GLN A 67 -12.77 2.37 16.37
N ILE A 68 -12.78 3.51 15.73
CA ILE A 68 -11.61 4.42 15.62
C ILE A 68 -11.21 4.90 17.02
N SER A 69 -12.19 5.34 17.80
CA SER A 69 -11.98 5.84 19.16
C SER A 69 -11.36 4.77 20.05
N ASP A 70 -11.87 3.54 19.99
CA ASP A 70 -11.34 2.42 20.74
C ASP A 70 -9.90 2.09 20.32
N LYS A 71 -9.63 2.11 19.04
CA LYS A 71 -8.30 1.79 18.51
C LYS A 71 -7.25 2.85 18.84
N LEU A 72 -7.62 4.12 18.86
CA LEU A 72 -6.73 5.23 19.16
C LEU A 72 -6.73 5.65 20.63
N PHE A 73 -7.52 5.01 21.46
CA PHE A 73 -7.66 5.32 22.88
C PHE A 73 -8.09 6.76 23.15
N VAL A 74 -9.05 7.23 22.38
CA VAL A 74 -9.64 8.58 22.51
C VAL A 74 -11.16 8.48 22.62
N SER A 75 -11.82 9.57 23.02
CA SER A 75 -13.27 9.62 23.06
C SER A 75 -13.88 9.70 21.65
N VAL A 76 -15.15 9.32 21.52
CA VAL A 76 -15.89 9.46 20.26
C VAL A 76 -15.98 10.93 19.85
N ASN A 77 -16.12 11.84 20.80
CA ASN A 77 -16.11 13.28 20.51
C ASN A 77 -14.79 13.76 19.95
N THR A 78 -13.68 13.27 20.47
CA THR A 78 -12.35 13.57 19.92
C THR A 78 -12.20 13.06 18.49
N THR A 79 -12.67 11.85 18.21
CA THR A 79 -12.68 11.29 16.85
C THR A 79 -13.52 12.16 15.91
N LYS A 80 -14.70 12.57 16.33
CA LYS A 80 -15.56 13.48 15.53
C LYS A 80 -14.88 14.81 15.25
N THR A 81 -14.14 15.36 16.22
CA THR A 81 -13.37 16.60 16.04
C THR A 81 -12.26 16.42 14.99
N HIS A 82 -11.52 15.34 15.08
CA HIS A 82 -10.48 15.03 14.07
C HIS A 82 -11.09 14.87 12.68
N LEU A 83 -12.23 14.19 12.56
CA LEU A 83 -12.93 14.02 11.28
C LEU A 83 -13.42 15.37 10.74
N SER A 84 -13.97 16.22 11.59
CA SER A 84 -14.43 17.56 11.18
C SER A 84 -13.28 18.40 10.62
N HIS A 85 -12.14 18.40 11.28
CA HIS A 85 -10.94 19.09 10.80
C HIS A 85 -10.43 18.51 9.48
N LEU A 86 -10.42 17.18 9.36
CA LEU A 86 -10.04 16.50 8.11
C LEU A 86 -10.94 16.89 6.94
N TYR A 87 -12.25 16.87 7.14
CA TYR A 87 -13.22 17.21 6.11
C TYR A 87 -13.06 18.67 5.67
N GLU A 88 -12.82 19.56 6.60
CA GLU A 88 -12.54 20.97 6.30
C GLU A 88 -11.25 21.13 5.48
N LYS A 89 -10.17 20.47 5.90
CA LYS A 89 -8.87 20.51 5.20
C LYS A 89 -8.93 19.90 3.80
N LEU A 90 -9.70 18.83 3.63
CA LEU A 90 -9.89 18.17 2.34
C LEU A 90 -10.97 18.84 1.48
N ASP A 91 -11.68 19.82 2.03
CA ASP A 91 -12.80 20.49 1.37
C ASP A 91 -13.88 19.48 0.92
N VAL A 92 -14.29 18.63 1.83
CA VAL A 92 -15.34 17.63 1.61
C VAL A 92 -16.34 17.67 2.75
N LYS A 93 -17.53 17.12 2.51
CA LYS A 93 -18.62 17.11 3.50
C LYS A 93 -18.97 15.71 3.99
N ARG A 94 -18.58 14.68 3.26
CA ARG A 94 -18.98 13.30 3.49
C ARG A 94 -17.77 12.38 3.66
N ARG A 95 -17.95 11.35 4.46
CA ARG A 95 -16.95 10.32 4.73
C ARG A 95 -16.40 9.68 3.44
N THR A 96 -17.29 9.28 2.53
CA THR A 96 -16.92 8.68 1.25
C THR A 96 -16.11 9.63 0.38
N GLN A 97 -16.48 10.91 0.35
CA GLN A 97 -15.73 11.94 -0.38
C GLN A 97 -14.33 12.15 0.19
N ALA A 98 -14.20 12.08 1.52
CA ALA A 98 -12.90 12.20 2.18
C ALA A 98 -11.97 11.06 1.79
N VAL A 99 -12.46 9.82 1.76
CA VAL A 99 -11.68 8.65 1.34
C VAL A 99 -11.27 8.75 -0.12
N GLU A 100 -12.19 9.09 -1.01
CA GLU A 100 -11.90 9.25 -2.44
C GLU A 100 -10.86 10.34 -2.69
N LYS A 101 -11.02 11.49 -2.04
CA LYS A 101 -10.07 12.60 -2.20
C LYS A 101 -8.70 12.26 -1.64
N ALA A 102 -8.66 11.61 -0.48
CA ALA A 102 -7.41 11.15 0.13
C ALA A 102 -6.65 10.19 -0.77
N LYS A 103 -7.35 9.26 -1.41
CA LYS A 103 -6.75 8.32 -2.38
C LYS A 103 -6.28 9.03 -3.64
N SER A 104 -7.05 9.98 -4.17
CA SER A 104 -6.69 10.75 -5.36
C SER A 104 -5.44 11.61 -5.13
N LEU A 105 -5.28 12.16 -3.94
CA LEU A 105 -4.12 12.94 -3.54
C LEU A 105 -2.95 12.09 -3.03
N LYS A 106 -3.11 10.78 -2.98
CA LYS A 106 -2.11 9.82 -2.46
C LYS A 106 -1.72 10.09 -1.00
N LEU A 107 -2.66 10.53 -0.20
CA LEU A 107 -2.47 10.67 1.25
C LEU A 107 -2.52 9.30 1.93
N ILE A 108 -3.31 8.40 1.39
CA ILE A 108 -3.48 7.02 1.83
C ILE A 108 -3.43 6.09 0.62
N GLU A 109 -3.23 4.82 0.90
CA GLU A 109 -3.20 3.76 -0.11
C GLU A 109 -4.56 3.44 -0.70
#